data_49554da135bb1f1965bb08aeb9a421ad
#
_entry.id   49554da135bb1f1965bb08aeb9a421ad
#
_cell.length_a   1.000
_cell.length_b   1.000
_cell.length_c   1.000
_cell.angle_alpha   90.00
_cell.angle_beta   90.00
_cell.angle_gamma   90.00
#
_symmetry.space_group_name_H-M   'P 1'
#
loop_
_entity.id
_entity.type
_entity.pdbx_description
1 polymer ?
#
loop_
_entity_poly.entity_id
_entity_poly.type
_entity_poly.pdbx_seq_one_letter_code
_entity_poly.pdbx_strand_id
1 'polypeptide(L)'
;MKLANEDIQEFLTHRIVVGDLLLPMHYAKFDRLDDFQTGFRTHGNTGENLVSKTDGGWHPDWYVLAMTGLDDPVFIDATEAPSGYPVYTAAHGAGRWDAVQIAPSLIAFRRLLEALSAVSDDTVEFVRLITTESGLANQYWREVIEARHEAGRLEQSPPEISAYDPADFESGNLIVIAPGLHKLKVAQLVSKARGLSLKEALALAEVPGFKAGSGTRLQLRQLRHRLEALGATLEFLPD
;
A
#
# COMPACT_ATOMS: atom_id res chain seq x y z
N MET A 1 23.49 -4.50 -23.25
CA MET A 1 23.51 -5.97 -23.46
C MET A 1 22.06 -6.38 -23.66
N LYS A 2 21.66 -6.87 -24.83
CA LYS A 2 20.28 -7.36 -25.01
C LYS A 2 20.15 -8.66 -24.22
N LEU A 3 19.28 -8.69 -23.21
CA LEU A 3 18.78 -9.90 -22.58
C LEU A 3 17.91 -10.68 -23.61
N ALA A 4 18.55 -11.23 -24.63
CA ALA A 4 17.89 -12.06 -25.64
C ALA A 4 18.00 -13.52 -25.17
N ASN A 5 17.10 -13.91 -24.27
CA ASN A 5 16.97 -15.29 -23.81
C ASN A 5 15.53 -15.75 -24.04
N GLU A 6 15.39 -16.96 -24.54
CA GLU A 6 14.11 -17.58 -24.85
C GLU A 6 13.24 -17.72 -23.57
N ASP A 7 13.85 -18.08 -22.44
CA ASP A 7 13.14 -18.24 -21.14
C ASP A 7 12.50 -16.92 -20.68
N ILE A 8 13.23 -15.78 -20.84
CA ILE A 8 12.73 -14.45 -20.48
C ILE A 8 11.59 -14.06 -21.44
N GLN A 9 11.74 -14.30 -22.73
CA GLN A 9 10.70 -14.02 -23.70
C GLN A 9 9.45 -14.85 -23.42
N GLU A 10 9.61 -16.12 -23.11
CA GLU A 10 8.51 -17.02 -22.77
C GLU A 10 7.79 -16.57 -21.51
N PHE A 11 8.50 -16.24 -20.44
CA PHE A 11 7.92 -15.72 -19.20
C PHE A 11 7.12 -14.43 -19.44
N LEU A 12 7.70 -13.47 -20.17
CA LEU A 12 7.04 -12.20 -20.48
C LEU A 12 5.89 -12.32 -21.49
N THR A 13 5.82 -13.40 -22.25
CA THR A 13 4.73 -13.68 -23.18
C THR A 13 3.53 -14.27 -22.46
N HIS A 14 3.74 -15.20 -21.51
CA HIS A 14 2.66 -15.87 -20.78
C HIS A 14 1.92 -14.94 -19.82
N ARG A 15 2.62 -14.03 -19.13
CA ARG A 15 2.03 -13.00 -18.24
C ARG A 15 1.01 -13.57 -17.27
N ILE A 16 1.40 -14.56 -16.50
CA ILE A 16 0.48 -15.26 -15.61
C ILE A 16 0.14 -14.37 -14.41
N VAL A 17 -1.12 -13.98 -14.28
CA VAL A 17 -1.65 -13.21 -13.16
C VAL A 17 -2.47 -14.12 -12.28
N VAL A 18 -2.04 -14.35 -11.05
CA VAL A 18 -2.73 -15.18 -10.06
C VAL A 18 -3.82 -14.39 -9.33
N GLY A 19 -3.59 -13.08 -9.13
CA GLY A 19 -4.54 -12.18 -8.47
C GLY A 19 -4.14 -11.78 -7.04
N ASP A 20 -3.16 -12.45 -6.45
CA ASP A 20 -2.64 -12.08 -5.12
C ASP A 20 -1.69 -10.88 -5.22
N LEU A 21 -1.83 -9.91 -4.29
CA LEU A 21 -1.11 -8.63 -4.33
C LEU A 21 0.42 -8.77 -4.24
N LEU A 22 0.92 -9.82 -3.61
CA LEU A 22 2.36 -10.08 -3.48
C LEU A 22 2.93 -10.83 -4.70
N LEU A 23 2.09 -11.29 -5.63
CA LEU A 23 2.51 -11.98 -6.85
C LEU A 23 2.52 -11.03 -8.06
N PRO A 24 3.20 -11.42 -9.17
CA PRO A 24 3.27 -10.60 -10.37
C PRO A 24 1.90 -10.22 -10.93
N MET A 25 1.67 -8.93 -11.16
CA MET A 25 0.45 -8.40 -11.80
C MET A 25 0.75 -7.61 -13.06
N HIS A 26 1.89 -6.90 -13.11
CA HIS A 26 2.27 -6.04 -14.21
C HIS A 26 3.57 -6.54 -14.83
N TYR A 27 3.53 -6.95 -16.10
CA TYR A 27 4.66 -7.54 -16.80
C TYR A 27 5.25 -6.58 -17.82
N ALA A 28 6.58 -6.56 -17.93
CA ALA A 28 7.25 -5.88 -19.00
C ALA A 28 6.81 -6.45 -20.38
N LYS A 29 6.87 -5.62 -21.41
CA LYS A 29 6.85 -6.11 -22.78
C LYS A 29 8.28 -6.47 -23.19
N PHE A 30 8.48 -7.63 -23.82
CA PHE A 30 9.83 -8.10 -24.15
C PHE A 30 10.58 -7.12 -25.06
N ASP A 31 9.89 -6.54 -26.05
CA ASP A 31 10.42 -5.56 -26.98
C ASP A 31 10.65 -4.16 -26.36
N ARG A 32 10.11 -3.92 -25.17
CA ARG A 32 10.22 -2.68 -24.40
C ARG A 32 10.74 -2.90 -22.96
N LEU A 33 11.55 -3.94 -22.77
CA LEU A 33 12.10 -4.29 -21.46
C LEU A 33 12.96 -3.15 -20.88
N ASP A 34 13.68 -2.42 -21.72
CA ASP A 34 14.49 -1.28 -21.29
C ASP A 34 13.63 -0.14 -20.69
N ASP A 35 12.43 0.11 -21.23
CA ASP A 35 11.51 1.12 -20.70
C ASP A 35 11.01 0.75 -19.30
N PHE A 36 10.83 -0.55 -19.05
CA PHE A 36 10.36 -1.08 -17.77
C PHE A 36 11.41 -0.96 -16.65
N GLN A 37 12.66 -0.64 -16.99
CA GLN A 37 13.74 -0.40 -16.03
C GLN A 37 13.73 1.02 -15.45
N THR A 38 12.82 1.87 -15.91
CA THR A 38 12.67 3.24 -15.41
C THR A 38 12.26 3.22 -13.93
N GLY A 39 12.94 3.99 -13.10
CA GLY A 39 12.79 3.99 -11.64
C GLY A 39 13.75 3.05 -10.90
N PHE A 40 14.34 2.07 -11.60
CA PHE A 40 15.31 1.12 -11.05
C PHE A 40 16.71 1.35 -11.57
N ARG A 41 16.88 1.35 -12.88
CA ARG A 41 18.17 1.53 -13.55
C ARG A 41 18.39 2.96 -14.05
N THR A 42 17.30 3.65 -14.35
CA THR A 42 17.32 5.00 -14.93
C THR A 42 16.26 5.86 -14.29
N HIS A 43 16.62 7.06 -13.88
CA HIS A 43 15.66 8.02 -13.31
C HIS A 43 14.71 8.54 -14.40
N GLY A 44 13.39 8.44 -14.17
CA GLY A 44 12.36 8.68 -15.19
C GLY A 44 12.37 10.09 -15.78
N ASN A 45 12.67 11.11 -14.98
CA ASN A 45 12.62 12.51 -15.43
C ASN A 45 13.97 13.04 -15.91
N THR A 46 15.09 12.58 -15.33
CA THR A 46 16.43 13.12 -15.60
C THR A 46 17.26 12.24 -16.52
N GLY A 47 16.89 10.96 -16.69
CA GLY A 47 17.71 9.97 -17.39
C GLY A 47 18.98 9.55 -16.64
N GLU A 48 19.13 9.99 -15.39
CA GLU A 48 20.29 9.68 -14.56
C GLU A 48 20.37 8.17 -14.27
N ASN A 49 21.60 7.64 -14.26
CA ASN A 49 21.85 6.24 -13.93
C ASN A 49 21.71 6.01 -12.41
N LEU A 50 20.82 5.09 -12.03
CA LEU A 50 20.52 4.76 -10.63
C LEU A 50 21.24 3.49 -10.14
N VAL A 51 21.91 2.73 -11.03
CA VAL A 51 22.55 1.48 -10.61
C VAL A 51 23.80 1.72 -9.77
N SER A 52 23.98 0.86 -8.77
CA SER A 52 25.11 0.89 -7.86
C SER A 52 25.53 -0.51 -7.43
N LYS A 53 26.85 -0.70 -7.22
CA LYS A 53 27.38 -1.92 -6.61
C LYS A 53 27.48 -1.82 -5.08
N THR A 54 27.04 -0.69 -4.51
CA THR A 54 27.00 -0.50 -3.06
C THR A 54 25.91 -1.36 -2.44
N ASP A 55 26.13 -1.87 -1.25
CA ASP A 55 25.11 -2.63 -0.52
C ASP A 55 23.82 -1.81 -0.38
N GLY A 56 22.68 -2.43 -0.70
CA GLY A 56 21.37 -1.79 -0.74
C GLY A 56 21.10 -0.95 -2.00
N GLY A 57 22.06 -0.82 -2.93
CA GLY A 57 21.82 -0.20 -4.23
C GLY A 57 21.18 -1.17 -5.24
N TRP A 58 20.54 -0.64 -6.28
CA TRP A 58 20.08 -1.46 -7.40
C TRP A 58 21.28 -1.95 -8.22
N HIS A 59 21.49 -3.28 -8.24
CA HIS A 59 22.68 -3.83 -8.89
C HIS A 59 22.65 -3.62 -10.42
N PRO A 60 23.81 -3.35 -11.08
CA PRO A 60 23.88 -3.13 -12.52
C PRO A 60 23.36 -4.28 -13.38
N ASP A 61 23.40 -5.51 -12.89
CA ASP A 61 22.98 -6.70 -13.61
C ASP A 61 21.56 -7.15 -13.26
N TRP A 62 20.84 -6.41 -12.42
CA TRP A 62 19.44 -6.67 -12.11
C TRP A 62 18.50 -6.07 -13.16
N TYR A 63 17.54 -6.90 -13.59
CA TYR A 63 16.52 -6.51 -14.58
C TYR A 63 15.13 -6.88 -14.10
N VAL A 64 14.27 -5.88 -13.97
CA VAL A 64 12.86 -6.06 -13.60
C VAL A 64 12.11 -6.67 -14.77
N LEU A 65 11.41 -7.77 -14.51
CA LEU A 65 10.55 -8.46 -15.49
C LEU A 65 9.07 -8.20 -15.24
N ALA A 66 8.69 -8.04 -13.96
CA ALA A 66 7.32 -7.78 -13.55
C ALA A 66 7.29 -6.95 -12.26
N MET A 67 6.11 -6.42 -11.93
CA MET A 67 5.81 -5.78 -10.65
C MET A 67 4.68 -6.55 -9.97
N THR A 68 4.74 -6.65 -8.65
CA THR A 68 3.65 -7.18 -7.83
C THR A 68 2.48 -6.18 -7.78
N GLY A 69 1.36 -6.55 -7.17
CA GLY A 69 0.24 -5.63 -6.93
C GLY A 69 0.54 -4.55 -5.87
N LEU A 70 1.65 -4.69 -5.14
CA LEU A 70 2.18 -3.69 -4.21
C LEU A 70 3.33 -2.86 -4.80
N ASP A 71 3.53 -2.91 -6.11
CA ASP A 71 4.62 -2.22 -6.83
C ASP A 71 6.04 -2.67 -6.44
N ASP A 72 6.20 -3.86 -5.84
CA ASP A 72 7.51 -4.44 -5.61
C ASP A 72 8.04 -5.11 -6.89
N PRO A 73 9.34 -4.92 -7.24
CA PRO A 73 9.91 -5.49 -8.45
C PRO A 73 10.10 -7.01 -8.34
N VAL A 74 9.75 -7.70 -9.42
CA VAL A 74 10.14 -9.10 -9.65
C VAL A 74 11.22 -9.09 -10.73
N PHE A 75 12.44 -9.51 -10.37
CA PHE A 75 13.63 -9.29 -11.19
C PHE A 75 14.57 -10.50 -11.19
N ILE A 76 15.50 -10.47 -12.12
CA ILE A 76 16.57 -11.45 -12.28
C ILE A 76 17.94 -10.76 -12.25
N ASP A 77 19.00 -11.51 -11.94
CA ASP A 77 20.38 -11.11 -12.18
C ASP A 77 20.85 -11.71 -13.53
N ALA A 78 21.25 -10.85 -14.46
CA ALA A 78 21.69 -11.27 -15.80
C ALA A 78 22.95 -12.14 -15.78
N THR A 79 23.77 -12.07 -14.72
CA THR A 79 24.97 -12.88 -14.56
C THR A 79 24.66 -14.33 -14.17
N GLU A 80 23.45 -14.60 -13.69
CA GLU A 80 22.98 -15.91 -13.24
C GLU A 80 22.27 -16.73 -14.35
N ALA A 81 22.44 -16.34 -15.61
CA ALA A 81 21.94 -17.09 -16.76
C ALA A 81 22.29 -18.59 -16.74
N PRO A 82 23.54 -19.00 -16.36
CA PRO A 82 23.88 -20.43 -16.27
C PRO A 82 23.05 -21.21 -15.24
N SER A 83 22.49 -20.54 -14.24
CA SER A 83 21.61 -21.11 -13.22
C SER A 83 20.13 -21.08 -13.60
N GLY A 84 19.77 -20.65 -14.82
CA GLY A 84 18.40 -20.55 -15.31
C GLY A 84 17.65 -19.33 -14.78
N TYR A 85 18.37 -18.26 -14.44
CA TYR A 85 17.83 -17.00 -13.90
C TYR A 85 17.00 -17.21 -12.63
N PRO A 86 17.63 -17.39 -11.46
CA PRO A 86 16.92 -17.28 -10.19
C PRO A 86 16.12 -15.99 -10.13
N VAL A 87 14.91 -16.07 -9.56
CA VAL A 87 13.99 -14.91 -9.50
C VAL A 87 14.02 -14.31 -8.12
N TYR A 88 14.08 -13.00 -8.07
CA TYR A 88 14.14 -12.19 -6.86
C TYR A 88 13.01 -11.18 -6.79
N THR A 89 12.75 -10.74 -5.57
CA THR A 89 11.95 -9.53 -5.27
C THR A 89 12.67 -8.70 -4.21
N ALA A 90 12.25 -7.45 -4.05
CA ALA A 90 12.71 -6.56 -2.99
C ALA A 90 11.61 -5.57 -2.64
N ALA A 91 11.42 -5.27 -1.35
CA ALA A 91 10.44 -4.28 -0.93
C ALA A 91 10.85 -2.87 -1.39
N HIS A 92 9.93 -2.15 -2.04
CA HIS A 92 10.14 -0.75 -2.39
C HIS A 92 9.93 0.16 -1.17
N GLY A 93 10.48 1.39 -1.22
CA GLY A 93 10.25 2.40 -0.16
C GLY A 93 11.08 2.26 1.11
N ALA A 94 11.87 1.19 1.26
CA ALA A 94 12.75 0.99 2.42
C ALA A 94 14.06 1.83 2.37
N GLY A 95 14.28 2.59 1.30
CA GLY A 95 15.51 3.36 1.08
C GLY A 95 16.72 2.52 0.68
N ARG A 96 16.52 1.21 0.54
CA ARG A 96 17.50 0.22 0.07
C ARG A 96 16.78 -0.96 -0.60
N TRP A 97 17.53 -1.70 -1.42
CA TRP A 97 17.05 -2.89 -2.10
C TRP A 97 17.69 -4.14 -1.50
N ASP A 98 16.92 -4.86 -0.70
CA ASP A 98 17.33 -6.14 -0.11
C ASP A 98 16.69 -7.27 -0.91
N ALA A 99 17.46 -7.85 -1.85
CA ALA A 99 17.00 -8.90 -2.74
C ALA A 99 16.67 -10.19 -1.98
N VAL A 100 15.46 -10.69 -2.15
CA VAL A 100 14.99 -11.97 -1.62
C VAL A 100 14.74 -12.91 -2.79
N GLN A 101 15.41 -14.04 -2.82
CA GLN A 101 15.16 -15.07 -3.85
C GLN A 101 13.79 -15.71 -3.64
N ILE A 102 12.94 -15.69 -4.67
CA ILE A 102 11.57 -16.23 -4.62
C ILE A 102 11.38 -17.47 -5.49
N ALA A 103 12.32 -17.75 -6.40
CA ALA A 103 12.35 -19.03 -7.13
C ALA A 103 13.77 -19.39 -7.55
N PRO A 104 14.09 -20.70 -7.70
CA PRO A 104 15.42 -21.13 -8.09
C PRO A 104 15.73 -20.89 -9.58
N SER A 105 14.72 -20.69 -10.42
CA SER A 105 14.86 -20.34 -11.83
C SER A 105 13.59 -19.72 -12.37
N LEU A 106 13.71 -19.02 -13.50
CA LEU A 106 12.57 -18.38 -14.18
C LEU A 106 11.53 -19.41 -14.67
N ILE A 107 11.98 -20.56 -15.14
CA ILE A 107 11.10 -21.67 -15.55
C ILE A 107 10.33 -22.22 -14.34
N ALA A 108 11.03 -22.45 -13.21
CA ALA A 108 10.37 -22.93 -11.98
C ALA A 108 9.34 -21.93 -11.48
N PHE A 109 9.67 -20.62 -11.51
CA PHE A 109 8.75 -19.58 -11.11
C PHE A 109 7.49 -19.54 -11.99
N ARG A 110 7.67 -19.58 -13.31
CA ARG A 110 6.56 -19.62 -14.26
C ARG A 110 5.62 -20.81 -13.99
N ARG A 111 6.19 -22.02 -13.85
CA ARG A 111 5.39 -23.23 -13.55
C ARG A 111 4.61 -23.10 -12.24
N LEU A 112 5.23 -22.54 -11.21
CA LEU A 112 4.55 -22.29 -9.95
C LEU A 112 3.38 -21.31 -10.13
N LEU A 113 3.58 -20.19 -10.85
CA LEU A 113 2.51 -19.23 -11.14
C LEU A 113 1.38 -19.88 -11.97
N GLU A 114 1.68 -20.73 -12.95
CA GLU A 114 0.70 -21.52 -13.71
C GLU A 114 -0.15 -22.40 -12.79
N ALA A 115 0.53 -23.15 -11.89
CA ALA A 115 -0.16 -24.02 -10.93
C ALA A 115 -1.03 -23.22 -9.94
N LEU A 116 -0.51 -22.10 -9.40
CA LEU A 116 -1.26 -21.24 -8.47
C LEU A 116 -2.48 -20.59 -9.16
N SER A 117 -2.33 -20.17 -10.41
CA SER A 117 -3.44 -19.58 -11.18
C SER A 117 -4.56 -20.61 -11.44
N ALA A 118 -4.22 -21.88 -11.62
CA ALA A 118 -5.19 -22.96 -11.81
C ALA A 118 -6.00 -23.28 -10.56
N VAL A 119 -5.54 -22.89 -9.37
CA VAL A 119 -6.17 -23.15 -8.07
C VAL A 119 -6.49 -21.85 -7.33
N SER A 120 -6.67 -20.75 -8.05
CA SER A 120 -6.88 -19.43 -7.46
C SER A 120 -8.06 -19.35 -6.48
N ASP A 121 -9.07 -20.21 -6.62
CA ASP A 121 -10.25 -20.26 -5.73
C ASP A 121 -10.09 -21.27 -4.58
N ASP A 122 -9.04 -22.11 -4.57
CA ASP A 122 -8.78 -23.13 -3.54
C ASP A 122 -7.57 -22.75 -2.68
N THR A 123 -7.83 -22.08 -1.56
CA THR A 123 -6.79 -21.65 -0.63
C THR A 123 -5.96 -22.81 -0.05
N VAL A 124 -6.56 -23.99 0.18
CA VAL A 124 -5.85 -25.14 0.75
C VAL A 124 -4.84 -25.68 -0.25
N GLU A 125 -5.27 -25.85 -1.49
CA GLU A 125 -4.38 -26.35 -2.55
C GLU A 125 -3.33 -25.31 -2.93
N PHE A 126 -3.69 -24.02 -2.94
CA PHE A 126 -2.76 -22.91 -3.14
C PHE A 126 -1.60 -22.93 -2.12
N VAL A 127 -1.91 -23.06 -0.82
CA VAL A 127 -0.91 -23.17 0.24
C VAL A 127 -0.06 -24.43 0.10
N ARG A 128 -0.68 -25.55 -0.26
CA ARG A 128 0.03 -26.81 -0.51
C ARG A 128 1.05 -26.64 -1.64
N LEU A 129 0.66 -26.06 -2.76
CA LEU A 129 1.54 -25.82 -3.90
C LEU A 129 2.74 -24.93 -3.52
N ILE A 130 2.51 -23.81 -2.83
CA ILE A 130 3.64 -22.98 -2.36
C ILE A 130 4.59 -23.79 -1.48
N THR A 131 4.06 -24.54 -0.53
CA THR A 131 4.87 -25.28 0.44
C THR A 131 5.72 -26.39 -0.23
N THR A 132 5.18 -27.01 -1.30
CA THR A 132 5.85 -28.15 -1.97
C THR A 132 6.68 -27.72 -3.19
N GLU A 133 6.24 -26.72 -3.94
CA GLU A 133 6.79 -26.41 -5.28
C GLU A 133 7.64 -25.13 -5.31
N SER A 134 7.53 -24.21 -4.31
CA SER A 134 8.34 -22.99 -4.32
C SER A 134 9.86 -23.27 -4.27
N GLY A 135 10.25 -24.42 -3.70
CA GLY A 135 11.64 -24.79 -3.50
C GLY A 135 12.39 -23.94 -2.47
N LEU A 136 11.71 -22.98 -1.83
CA LEU A 136 12.29 -22.01 -0.90
C LEU A 136 11.37 -21.79 0.29
N ALA A 137 11.81 -22.20 1.48
CA ALA A 137 11.11 -21.90 2.74
C ALA A 137 11.59 -20.55 3.29
N ASN A 138 11.19 -19.42 2.66
CA ASN A 138 11.58 -18.08 3.08
C ASN A 138 10.39 -17.24 3.57
N GLN A 139 10.70 -16.05 4.07
CA GLN A 139 9.69 -15.14 4.62
C GLN A 139 8.69 -14.68 3.57
N TYR A 140 9.14 -14.41 2.34
CA TYR A 140 8.26 -13.96 1.26
C TYR A 140 7.08 -14.92 1.01
N TRP A 141 7.36 -16.23 0.89
CA TRP A 141 6.28 -17.20 0.65
C TRP A 141 5.35 -17.37 1.85
N ARG A 142 5.86 -17.16 3.08
CA ARG A 142 5.00 -17.11 4.27
C ARG A 142 4.06 -15.91 4.20
N GLU A 143 4.56 -14.75 3.81
CA GLU A 143 3.75 -13.53 3.64
C GLU A 143 2.69 -13.69 2.55
N VAL A 144 3.01 -14.35 1.42
CA VAL A 144 2.03 -14.71 0.38
C VAL A 144 0.91 -15.59 0.94
N ILE A 145 1.26 -16.61 1.72
CA ILE A 145 0.27 -17.50 2.38
C ILE A 145 -0.59 -16.72 3.38
N GLU A 146 0.02 -15.90 4.22
CA GLU A 146 -0.68 -15.07 5.21
C GLU A 146 -1.64 -14.08 4.53
N ALA A 147 -1.19 -13.39 3.49
CA ALA A 147 -2.03 -12.49 2.71
C ALA A 147 -3.22 -13.22 2.08
N ARG A 148 -3.01 -14.43 1.57
CA ARG A 148 -4.08 -15.28 1.03
C ARG A 148 -5.13 -15.64 2.08
N HIS A 149 -4.70 -16.05 3.27
CA HIS A 149 -5.61 -16.34 4.38
C HIS A 149 -6.36 -15.09 4.86
N GLU A 150 -5.70 -13.93 4.87
CA GLU A 150 -6.32 -12.64 5.23
C GLU A 150 -7.43 -12.28 4.23
N ALA A 151 -7.15 -12.37 2.93
CA ALA A 151 -8.13 -12.11 1.87
C ALA A 151 -9.37 -12.99 2.04
N GLY A 152 -9.19 -14.31 2.26
CA GLY A 152 -10.31 -15.22 2.51
C GLY A 152 -11.11 -14.91 3.77
N ARG A 153 -10.47 -14.37 4.83
CA ARG A 153 -11.18 -13.90 6.04
C ARG A 153 -12.00 -12.65 5.77
N LEU A 154 -11.47 -11.71 5.00
CA LEU A 154 -12.18 -10.48 4.62
C LEU A 154 -13.40 -10.77 3.73
N GLU A 155 -13.31 -11.74 2.84
CA GLU A 155 -14.45 -12.18 2.02
C GLU A 155 -15.57 -12.82 2.85
N GLN A 156 -15.22 -13.62 3.87
CA GLN A 156 -16.20 -14.29 4.75
C GLN A 156 -16.81 -13.33 5.78
N SER A 157 -16.09 -12.30 6.17
CA SER A 157 -16.54 -11.26 7.09
C SER A 157 -16.16 -9.91 6.48
N PRO A 158 -16.88 -9.48 5.42
CA PRO A 158 -16.61 -8.15 4.88
C PRO A 158 -16.71 -7.15 6.03
N PRO A 159 -15.76 -6.20 6.13
CA PRO A 159 -15.88 -5.16 7.14
C PRO A 159 -17.28 -4.57 7.01
N GLU A 160 -17.97 -4.38 8.14
CA GLU A 160 -19.18 -3.58 8.14
C GLU A 160 -18.78 -2.23 7.53
N ILE A 161 -19.03 -2.10 6.24
CA ILE A 161 -18.97 -0.80 5.57
C ILE A 161 -20.03 -0.04 6.35
N SER A 162 -19.60 0.80 7.27
CA SER A 162 -20.51 1.73 7.94
C SER A 162 -21.28 2.39 6.80
N ALA A 163 -22.58 2.12 6.75
CA ALA A 163 -23.41 2.52 5.62
C ALA A 163 -23.06 3.97 5.30
N TYR A 164 -22.73 4.22 4.03
CA TYR A 164 -22.48 5.57 3.54
C TYR A 164 -23.66 6.43 4.02
N ASP A 165 -23.41 7.28 5.01
CA ASP A 165 -24.37 8.24 5.48
C ASP A 165 -24.14 9.54 4.70
N PRO A 166 -25.03 9.91 3.78
CA PRO A 166 -24.93 11.18 3.06
C PRO A 166 -24.79 12.38 4.02
N ALA A 167 -25.36 12.29 5.24
CA ALA A 167 -25.24 13.32 6.24
C ALA A 167 -23.79 13.56 6.70
N ASP A 168 -22.91 12.57 6.62
CA ASP A 168 -21.49 12.72 6.95
C ASP A 168 -20.77 13.73 6.07
N PHE A 169 -21.24 13.94 4.86
CA PHE A 169 -20.67 14.85 3.87
C PHE A 169 -21.38 16.21 3.83
N GLU A 170 -22.42 16.41 4.65
CA GLU A 170 -23.07 17.69 4.81
C GLU A 170 -22.09 18.71 5.39
N SER A 171 -21.87 19.82 4.68
CA SER A 171 -21.02 20.93 5.11
C SER A 171 -21.74 21.81 6.08
N GLY A 172 -21.01 22.37 7.06
CA GLY A 172 -21.62 23.22 8.04
C GLY A 172 -20.65 23.70 9.12
N ASN A 173 -21.22 24.20 10.20
CA ASN A 173 -20.52 24.80 11.31
C ASN A 173 -20.84 24.05 12.61
N LEU A 174 -19.81 23.68 13.36
CA LEU A 174 -19.97 23.15 14.72
C LEU A 174 -20.00 24.30 15.71
N ILE A 175 -21.13 24.43 16.41
CA ILE A 175 -21.38 25.50 17.37
C ILE A 175 -21.35 24.95 18.79
N VAL A 176 -20.65 25.62 19.68
CA VAL A 176 -20.69 25.36 21.12
C VAL A 176 -21.81 26.20 21.73
N ILE A 177 -22.92 25.57 22.05
CA ILE A 177 -24.05 26.23 22.73
C ILE A 177 -23.71 26.55 24.18
N ALA A 178 -23.08 25.60 24.86
CA ALA A 178 -22.58 25.80 26.21
C ALA A 178 -21.26 25.03 26.43
N PRO A 179 -20.20 25.69 26.94
CA PRO A 179 -18.89 25.06 27.13
C PRO A 179 -18.81 24.07 28.32
N GLY A 180 -19.83 23.97 29.14
CA GLY A 180 -19.84 23.10 30.31
C GLY A 180 -18.85 23.52 31.42
N LEU A 181 -18.51 22.57 32.30
CA LEU A 181 -17.64 22.83 33.45
C LEU A 181 -16.17 23.04 33.09
N HIS A 182 -15.72 22.51 31.91
CA HIS A 182 -14.31 22.56 31.48
C HIS A 182 -14.03 23.65 30.46
N LYS A 183 -14.61 24.84 30.64
CA LYS A 183 -14.55 25.99 29.71
C LYS A 183 -13.15 26.30 29.20
N LEU A 184 -12.12 26.27 30.06
CA LEU A 184 -10.72 26.50 29.63
C LEU A 184 -10.22 25.42 28.64
N LYS A 185 -10.51 24.15 28.91
CA LYS A 185 -10.13 23.06 28.00
C LYS A 185 -10.88 23.10 26.68
N VAL A 186 -12.15 23.47 26.71
CA VAL A 186 -12.96 23.72 25.51
C VAL A 186 -12.36 24.85 24.68
N ALA A 187 -12.00 25.99 25.30
CA ALA A 187 -11.34 27.09 24.63
C ALA A 187 -9.99 26.69 24.01
N GLN A 188 -9.19 25.87 24.72
CA GLN A 188 -7.93 25.35 24.17
C GLN A 188 -8.13 24.46 22.95
N LEU A 189 -9.14 23.59 22.92
CA LEU A 189 -9.48 22.77 21.76
C LEU A 189 -9.92 23.62 20.56
N VAL A 190 -10.76 24.63 20.80
CA VAL A 190 -11.24 25.55 19.78
C VAL A 190 -10.13 26.44 19.24
N SER A 191 -9.23 26.94 20.12
CA SER A 191 -8.03 27.67 19.76
C SER A 191 -7.19 26.86 18.75
N LYS A 192 -6.93 25.60 19.06
CA LYS A 192 -6.16 24.70 18.20
C LYS A 192 -6.89 24.38 16.89
N ALA A 193 -8.18 24.11 16.95
CA ALA A 193 -8.97 23.75 15.76
C ALA A 193 -9.12 24.92 14.76
N ARG A 194 -9.16 26.16 15.25
CA ARG A 194 -9.36 27.36 14.43
C ARG A 194 -8.09 28.20 14.21
N GLY A 195 -6.94 27.79 14.79
CA GLY A 195 -5.71 28.57 14.69
C GLY A 195 -5.79 29.92 15.43
N LEU A 196 -6.63 30.04 16.47
CA LEU A 196 -6.78 31.25 17.26
C LEU A 196 -5.79 31.26 18.44
N SER A 197 -5.45 32.45 18.94
CA SER A 197 -4.78 32.54 20.24
C SER A 197 -5.73 32.08 21.38
N LEU A 198 -5.15 31.58 22.47
CA LEU A 198 -5.95 31.17 23.62
C LEU A 198 -6.81 32.31 24.18
N LYS A 199 -6.32 33.55 24.14
CA LYS A 199 -7.03 34.74 24.59
C LYS A 199 -8.27 34.98 23.74
N GLU A 200 -8.18 34.87 22.42
CA GLU A 200 -9.33 35.00 21.50
C GLU A 200 -10.33 33.88 21.71
N ALA A 201 -9.87 32.63 21.85
CA ALA A 201 -10.74 31.49 22.09
C ALA A 201 -11.48 31.57 23.45
N LEU A 202 -10.83 32.10 24.48
CA LEU A 202 -11.48 32.35 25.78
C LEU A 202 -12.52 33.46 25.68
N ALA A 203 -12.23 34.52 24.96
CA ALA A 203 -13.21 35.61 24.72
C ALA A 203 -14.44 35.10 23.96
N LEU A 204 -14.26 34.23 22.96
CA LEU A 204 -15.36 33.55 22.27
C LEU A 204 -16.20 32.68 23.23
N ALA A 205 -15.55 31.96 24.15
CA ALA A 205 -16.21 31.06 25.09
C ALA A 205 -17.04 31.82 26.18
N GLU A 206 -16.95 33.17 26.26
CA GLU A 206 -17.80 33.98 27.08
C GLU A 206 -19.19 34.23 26.45
N VAL A 207 -19.30 34.05 25.13
CA VAL A 207 -20.53 34.26 24.39
C VAL A 207 -21.18 32.91 24.07
N PRO A 208 -22.45 32.69 24.43
CA PRO A 208 -23.17 31.47 24.03
C PRO A 208 -23.28 31.34 22.51
N GLY A 209 -23.22 30.13 22.00
CA GLY A 209 -23.39 29.87 20.56
C GLY A 209 -22.20 30.26 19.71
N PHE A 210 -20.96 30.06 20.18
CA PHE A 210 -19.77 30.36 19.40
C PHE A 210 -19.33 29.17 18.52
N LYS A 211 -18.74 29.50 17.37
CA LYS A 211 -18.29 28.55 16.37
C LYS A 211 -16.99 27.86 16.81
N ALA A 212 -17.00 26.52 16.86
CA ALA A 212 -15.84 25.70 17.15
C ALA A 212 -15.03 25.30 15.92
N GLY A 213 -15.69 25.14 14.78
CA GLY A 213 -15.06 24.74 13.51
C GLY A 213 -16.04 24.75 12.35
N SER A 214 -15.52 24.60 11.13
CA SER A 214 -16.29 24.44 9.88
C SER A 214 -15.76 23.29 9.10
N GLY A 215 -16.64 22.63 8.34
CA GLY A 215 -16.30 21.49 7.48
C GLY A 215 -17.44 20.50 7.42
N THR A 216 -17.20 19.33 6.84
CA THR A 216 -18.21 18.27 6.81
C THR A 216 -18.42 17.65 8.20
N ARG A 217 -19.59 17.05 8.44
CA ARG A 217 -19.87 16.32 9.70
C ARG A 217 -18.76 15.28 9.98
N LEU A 218 -18.29 14.58 8.95
CA LEU A 218 -17.21 13.60 9.06
C LEU A 218 -15.90 14.25 9.56
N GLN A 219 -15.50 15.37 8.98
CA GLN A 219 -14.30 16.11 9.38
C GLN A 219 -14.39 16.63 10.80
N LEU A 220 -15.56 17.07 11.21
CA LEU A 220 -15.82 17.64 12.54
C LEU A 220 -16.11 16.60 13.61
N ARG A 221 -16.31 15.31 13.26
CA ARG A 221 -16.69 14.22 14.15
C ARG A 221 -15.73 14.08 15.34
N GLN A 222 -14.42 14.11 15.09
CA GLN A 222 -13.43 13.97 16.16
C GLN A 222 -13.41 15.18 17.10
N LEU A 223 -13.52 16.40 16.54
CA LEU A 223 -13.59 17.61 17.34
C LEU A 223 -14.86 17.62 18.21
N ARG A 224 -15.99 17.27 17.62
CA ARG A 224 -17.29 17.12 18.30
C ARG A 224 -17.17 16.16 19.49
N HIS A 225 -16.69 14.95 19.25
CA HIS A 225 -16.54 13.95 20.31
C HIS A 225 -15.67 14.43 21.46
N ARG A 226 -14.54 15.11 21.16
CA ARG A 226 -13.64 15.65 22.20
C ARG A 226 -14.26 16.78 23.00
N LEU A 227 -15.06 17.64 22.40
CA LEU A 227 -15.77 18.71 23.08
C LEU A 227 -16.91 18.16 23.95
N GLU A 228 -17.69 17.18 23.44
CA GLU A 228 -18.74 16.50 24.21
C GLU A 228 -18.15 15.76 25.43
N ALA A 229 -16.99 15.12 25.28
CA ALA A 229 -16.28 14.47 26.40
C ALA A 229 -15.84 15.45 27.49
N LEU A 230 -15.72 16.74 27.18
CA LEU A 230 -15.50 17.83 28.18
C LEU A 230 -16.78 18.41 28.73
N GLY A 231 -17.93 17.84 28.38
CA GLY A 231 -19.24 18.29 28.85
C GLY A 231 -19.80 19.53 28.11
N ALA A 232 -19.26 19.84 26.92
CA ALA A 232 -19.83 20.90 26.11
C ALA A 232 -21.11 20.44 25.39
N THR A 233 -22.09 21.33 25.27
CA THR A 233 -23.29 21.13 24.47
C THR A 233 -23.04 21.73 23.07
N LEU A 234 -23.25 20.91 22.05
CA LEU A 234 -22.90 21.25 20.67
C LEU A 234 -24.10 21.13 19.74
N GLU A 235 -24.11 21.97 18.72
CA GLU A 235 -25.05 21.90 17.60
C GLU A 235 -24.27 21.97 16.28
N PHE A 236 -24.73 21.22 15.28
CA PHE A 236 -24.22 21.33 13.92
C PHE A 236 -25.23 22.11 13.07
N LEU A 237 -24.80 23.24 12.55
CA LEU A 237 -25.61 24.07 11.65
C LEU A 237 -25.13 23.83 10.21
N PRO A 238 -25.93 23.23 9.33
CA PRO A 238 -25.65 23.12 7.91
C PRO A 238 -25.50 24.50 7.27
N ASP A 239 -24.71 24.59 6.18
CA ASP A 239 -24.52 25.80 5.39
C ASP A 239 -25.75 26.15 4.57
#